data_f692d0efb3c68ca8c51543de6c1f2a82
#
_entry.id   f692d0efb3c68ca8c51543de6c1f2a82
#
_cell.length_a   1.000
_cell.length_b   1.000
_cell.length_c   1.000
_cell.angle_alpha   90.00
_cell.angle_beta   90.00
_cell.angle_gamma   90.00
#
_symmetry.space_group_name_H-M   'P 1'
#
loop_
_entity.id
_entity.type
_entity.pdbx_description
1 polymer ?
#
loop_
_entity_poly.entity_id
_entity_poly.type
_entity_poly.pdbx_seq_one_letter_code
_entity_poly.pdbx_strand_id
1 'polypeptide(L)'
;VPHLFATSDLHVTHEGNAPLVDEVVPRTPDDWLLVAGDVAERAESVIGVLKTLRERFAKVVWVPGNHELWTTQKDECQLRGQARYEHLVERCREIDVLTPEDPYPVWEHQEKPLTIAPLFVLYDYSWRTPAADGLPMLAAIEQAREAGVLCTDEFFLHPDPYPSRQAWCADRVKISTERLEAIPEDHGTILMSHWPLHRHPTEPLYFPEFALWCGTTETEDWHRRFRAEVAVYGHLHIPRSTEADGVRFEEVSLGYPREWRKRSRGPIPLRRIF
;
A
#
# COMPACT_ATOMS: atom_id res chain seq x y z
N VAL A 1 25.99 1.47 -8.17
CA VAL A 1 25.13 0.83 -7.17
C VAL A 1 23.70 1.17 -7.56
N PRO A 2 22.80 0.21 -7.75
CA PRO A 2 21.42 0.45 -8.08
C PRO A 2 20.73 1.24 -6.96
N HIS A 3 19.70 2.01 -7.30
CA HIS A 3 18.85 2.70 -6.34
C HIS A 3 17.52 1.95 -6.16
N LEU A 4 16.95 2.08 -4.97
CA LEU A 4 15.60 1.63 -4.69
C LEU A 4 14.67 2.83 -4.62
N PHE A 5 13.68 2.84 -5.48
CA PHE A 5 12.65 3.87 -5.53
C PHE A 5 11.31 3.33 -5.09
N ALA A 6 10.41 4.23 -4.72
CA ALA A 6 9.03 3.90 -4.40
C ALA A 6 8.05 4.95 -4.92
N THR A 7 6.83 4.51 -5.19
CA THR A 7 5.66 5.31 -5.54
C THR A 7 4.40 4.65 -5.00
N SER A 8 3.33 5.42 -4.85
CA SER A 8 2.00 4.94 -4.49
C SER A 8 0.93 5.94 -4.91
N ASP A 9 -0.33 5.50 -4.89
CA ASP A 9 -1.49 6.37 -5.10
C ASP A 9 -1.39 7.20 -6.39
N LEU A 10 -0.98 6.53 -7.46
CA LEU A 10 -0.83 7.14 -8.78
C LEU A 10 -2.18 7.57 -9.35
N HIS A 11 -3.27 6.83 -9.04
CA HIS A 11 -4.64 7.17 -9.44
C HIS A 11 -4.73 7.68 -10.89
N VAL A 12 -4.19 6.92 -11.83
CA VAL A 12 -4.03 7.35 -13.24
C VAL A 12 -5.34 7.59 -13.98
N THR A 13 -6.47 7.18 -13.42
CA THR A 13 -7.81 7.49 -13.92
C THR A 13 -8.15 8.96 -13.76
N HIS A 14 -7.44 9.70 -12.91
CA HIS A 14 -7.52 11.16 -12.83
C HIS A 14 -6.65 11.80 -13.92
N GLU A 15 -7.27 12.58 -14.78
CA GLU A 15 -6.63 13.21 -15.95
C GLU A 15 -5.33 13.96 -15.60
N GLY A 16 -5.28 14.61 -14.43
CA GLY A 16 -4.07 15.31 -13.99
C GLY A 16 -2.92 14.40 -13.55
N ASN A 17 -3.18 13.11 -13.24
CA ASN A 17 -2.17 12.17 -12.76
C ASN A 17 -1.58 11.30 -13.88
N ALA A 18 -2.35 10.95 -14.89
CA ALA A 18 -1.89 10.07 -15.96
C ALA A 18 -0.54 10.50 -16.58
N PRO A 19 -0.30 11.78 -16.90
CA PRO A 19 0.99 12.22 -17.44
C PRO A 19 2.17 12.09 -16.46
N LEU A 20 1.91 12.09 -15.14
CA LEU A 20 2.96 12.03 -14.14
C LEU A 20 3.62 10.64 -14.05
N VAL A 21 3.00 9.60 -14.62
CA VAL A 21 3.64 8.29 -14.80
C VAL A 21 4.90 8.39 -15.66
N ASP A 22 4.96 9.34 -16.57
CA ASP A 22 6.14 9.56 -17.41
C ASP A 22 7.33 10.15 -16.64
N GLU A 23 7.09 10.72 -15.46
CA GLU A 23 8.13 11.19 -14.54
C GLU A 23 8.67 10.07 -13.64
N VAL A 24 8.00 8.89 -13.60
CA VAL A 24 8.47 7.72 -12.86
C VAL A 24 9.51 7.00 -13.71
N VAL A 25 10.74 7.44 -13.59
CA VAL A 25 11.87 6.93 -14.38
C VAL A 25 13.07 6.60 -13.50
N PRO A 26 13.81 5.51 -13.81
CA PRO A 26 15.02 5.16 -13.10
C PRO A 26 16.15 6.16 -13.39
N ARG A 27 17.15 6.19 -12.54
CA ARG A 27 18.41 6.90 -12.76
C ARG A 27 19.44 6.03 -13.47
N THR A 28 19.38 4.73 -13.21
CA THR A 28 20.24 3.73 -13.85
C THR A 28 19.39 2.53 -14.31
N PRO A 29 19.85 1.75 -15.29
CA PRO A 29 19.11 0.56 -15.75
C PRO A 29 18.91 -0.52 -14.67
N ASP A 30 19.72 -0.50 -13.61
CA ASP A 30 19.69 -1.50 -12.54
C ASP A 30 18.77 -1.11 -11.38
N ASP A 31 18.13 0.06 -11.43
CA ASP A 31 17.27 0.57 -10.36
C ASP A 31 15.99 -0.27 -10.22
N TRP A 32 15.50 -0.38 -8.97
CA TRP A 32 14.26 -1.09 -8.64
C TRP A 32 13.18 -0.13 -8.21
N LEU A 33 11.92 -0.54 -8.38
CA LEU A 33 10.74 0.24 -8.01
C LEU A 33 9.80 -0.56 -7.11
N LEU A 34 9.40 0.05 -6.02
CA LEU A 34 8.31 -0.39 -5.15
C LEU A 34 7.05 0.40 -5.51
N VAL A 35 5.95 -0.27 -5.82
CA VAL A 35 4.64 0.34 -6.12
C VAL A 35 3.66 -0.05 -5.02
N ALA A 36 3.46 0.86 -4.06
CA ALA A 36 2.70 0.59 -2.84
C ALA A 36 1.18 0.83 -3.01
N GLY A 37 0.62 0.37 -4.12
CA GLY A 37 -0.82 0.32 -4.39
C GLY A 37 -1.44 1.61 -4.93
N ASP A 38 -2.73 1.53 -5.18
CA ASP A 38 -3.59 2.60 -5.71
C ASP A 38 -3.09 3.19 -7.03
N VAL A 39 -2.73 2.31 -7.96
CA VAL A 39 -2.35 2.68 -9.33
C VAL A 39 -3.58 3.15 -10.10
N ALA A 40 -4.66 2.37 -10.06
CA ALA A 40 -5.95 2.64 -10.72
C ALA A 40 -7.08 1.77 -10.15
N GLU A 41 -8.33 2.07 -10.55
CA GLU A 41 -9.52 1.28 -10.16
C GLU A 41 -9.83 0.13 -11.12
N ARG A 42 -9.38 0.20 -12.39
CA ARG A 42 -9.64 -0.84 -13.40
C ARG A 42 -8.43 -1.75 -13.55
N ALA A 43 -8.66 -3.07 -13.53
CA ALA A 43 -7.60 -4.07 -13.61
C ALA A 43 -6.67 -3.86 -14.82
N GLU A 44 -7.22 -3.63 -16.02
CA GLU A 44 -6.39 -3.40 -17.21
C GLU A 44 -5.57 -2.10 -17.13
N SER A 45 -6.07 -1.06 -16.46
CA SER A 45 -5.31 0.17 -16.24
C SER A 45 -4.15 -0.06 -15.27
N VAL A 46 -4.36 -0.83 -14.20
CA VAL A 46 -3.31 -1.23 -13.26
C VAL A 46 -2.19 -1.96 -14.00
N ILE A 47 -2.54 -3.01 -14.73
CA ILE A 47 -1.58 -3.84 -15.46
C ILE A 47 -0.84 -3.03 -16.55
N GLY A 48 -1.55 -2.16 -17.28
CA GLY A 48 -0.93 -1.29 -18.29
C GLY A 48 0.13 -0.36 -17.72
N VAL A 49 -0.13 0.25 -16.57
CA VAL A 49 0.86 1.10 -15.87
C VAL A 49 2.02 0.27 -15.34
N LEU A 50 1.73 -0.84 -14.63
CA LEU A 50 2.78 -1.71 -14.08
C LEU A 50 3.70 -2.26 -15.18
N LYS A 51 3.15 -2.63 -16.34
CA LYS A 51 3.94 -3.04 -17.52
C LYS A 51 4.88 -1.93 -17.98
N THR A 52 4.38 -0.71 -18.13
CA THR A 52 5.18 0.45 -18.50
C THR A 52 6.32 0.69 -17.50
N LEU A 53 6.05 0.58 -16.20
CA LEU A 53 7.05 0.73 -15.16
C LEU A 53 8.06 -0.42 -15.17
N ARG A 54 7.62 -1.65 -15.41
CA ARG A 54 8.50 -2.82 -15.50
C ARG A 54 9.46 -2.74 -16.71
N GLU A 55 9.04 -2.14 -17.81
CA GLU A 55 9.90 -1.90 -18.98
C GLU A 55 11.01 -0.86 -18.70
N ARG A 56 10.83 0.00 -17.67
CA ARG A 56 11.80 1.05 -17.30
C ARG A 56 12.77 0.61 -16.21
N PHE A 57 12.28 -0.13 -15.21
CA PHE A 57 13.06 -0.53 -14.03
C PHE A 57 13.51 -1.99 -14.13
N ALA A 58 14.70 -2.29 -13.59
CA ALA A 58 15.23 -3.65 -13.56
C ALA A 58 14.33 -4.63 -12.81
N LYS A 59 13.64 -4.16 -11.78
CA LYS A 59 12.65 -4.93 -11.02
C LYS A 59 11.55 -4.02 -10.50
N VAL A 60 10.32 -4.51 -10.55
CA VAL A 60 9.15 -3.86 -9.96
C VAL A 60 8.51 -4.82 -8.97
N VAL A 61 8.22 -4.30 -7.78
CA VAL A 61 7.48 -5.01 -6.71
C VAL A 61 6.21 -4.23 -6.46
N TRP A 62 5.07 -4.88 -6.50
CA TRP A 62 3.76 -4.27 -6.31
C TRP A 62 3.00 -4.90 -5.14
N VAL A 63 2.22 -4.10 -4.43
CA VAL A 63 1.18 -4.54 -3.50
C VAL A 63 -0.14 -3.88 -3.86
N PRO A 64 -1.30 -4.51 -3.60
CA PRO A 64 -2.58 -3.89 -3.89
C PRO A 64 -2.89 -2.77 -2.89
N GLY A 65 -3.52 -1.70 -3.37
CA GLY A 65 -4.27 -0.78 -2.56
C GLY A 65 -5.76 -1.09 -2.58
N ASN A 66 -6.57 -0.25 -1.93
CA ASN A 66 -8.01 -0.45 -1.90
C ASN A 66 -8.65 -0.20 -3.27
N HIS A 67 -8.15 0.74 -4.06
CA HIS A 67 -8.69 1.04 -5.38
C HIS A 67 -8.54 -0.12 -6.36
N GLU A 68 -7.43 -0.87 -6.34
CA GLU A 68 -7.28 -2.10 -7.13
C GLU A 68 -8.33 -3.16 -6.75
N LEU A 69 -8.72 -3.21 -5.48
CA LEU A 69 -9.65 -4.21 -4.96
C LEU A 69 -11.12 -3.83 -5.14
N TRP A 70 -11.42 -2.60 -5.56
CA TRP A 70 -12.77 -2.18 -5.86
C TRP A 70 -13.33 -2.90 -7.09
N THR A 71 -14.56 -3.39 -6.97
CA THR A 71 -15.34 -3.87 -8.12
C THR A 71 -16.35 -2.81 -8.50
N THR A 72 -16.09 -2.09 -9.58
CA THR A 72 -16.94 -1.01 -10.09
C THR A 72 -17.61 -1.42 -11.38
N GLN A 73 -18.75 -0.82 -11.71
CA GLN A 73 -19.45 -1.07 -12.98
C GLN A 73 -18.65 -0.65 -14.22
N LYS A 74 -17.63 0.18 -14.05
CA LYS A 74 -16.78 0.68 -15.14
C LYS A 74 -15.60 -0.23 -15.46
N ASP A 75 -15.34 -1.23 -14.63
CA ASP A 75 -14.29 -2.21 -14.85
C ASP A 75 -14.87 -3.42 -15.58
N GLU A 76 -14.19 -3.92 -16.61
CA GLU A 76 -14.55 -5.15 -17.31
C GLU A 76 -14.35 -6.39 -16.42
N CYS A 77 -13.37 -6.33 -15.52
CA CYS A 77 -13.14 -7.35 -14.50
C CYS A 77 -14.15 -7.20 -13.36
N GLN A 78 -15.16 -8.05 -13.35
CA GLN A 78 -16.22 -8.08 -12.33
C GLN A 78 -15.93 -9.06 -11.18
N LEU A 79 -14.73 -9.60 -11.10
CA LEU A 79 -14.29 -10.40 -9.93
C LEU A 79 -14.29 -9.54 -8.66
N ARG A 80 -14.53 -10.18 -7.51
CA ARG A 80 -14.66 -9.51 -6.21
C ARG A 80 -13.73 -10.13 -5.18
N GLY A 81 -13.32 -9.34 -4.21
CA GLY A 81 -12.56 -9.80 -3.06
C GLY A 81 -11.29 -10.56 -3.41
N GLN A 82 -11.13 -11.73 -2.81
CA GLN A 82 -9.95 -12.59 -3.01
C GLN A 82 -9.75 -12.98 -4.48
N ALA A 83 -10.83 -13.31 -5.20
CA ALA A 83 -10.73 -13.69 -6.61
C ALA A 83 -10.21 -12.54 -7.49
N ARG A 84 -10.59 -11.29 -7.18
CA ARG A 84 -10.06 -10.11 -7.86
C ARG A 84 -8.57 -9.91 -7.56
N TYR A 85 -8.18 -10.06 -6.31
CA TYR A 85 -6.77 -9.99 -5.91
C TYR A 85 -5.92 -11.04 -6.62
N GLU A 86 -6.36 -12.30 -6.62
CA GLU A 86 -5.67 -13.41 -7.29
C GLU A 86 -5.53 -13.17 -8.79
N HIS A 87 -6.57 -12.66 -9.44
CA HIS A 87 -6.51 -12.26 -10.84
C HIS A 87 -5.43 -11.20 -11.09
N LEU A 88 -5.34 -10.17 -10.26
CA LEU A 88 -4.28 -9.14 -10.39
C LEU A 88 -2.89 -9.72 -10.16
N VAL A 89 -2.72 -10.65 -9.22
CA VAL A 89 -1.46 -11.36 -8.97
C VAL A 89 -1.03 -12.14 -10.23
N GLU A 90 -1.93 -12.90 -10.84
CA GLU A 90 -1.64 -13.66 -12.07
C GLU A 90 -1.24 -12.72 -13.22
N ARG A 91 -1.97 -11.63 -13.41
CA ARG A 91 -1.66 -10.63 -14.43
C ARG A 91 -0.32 -9.92 -14.19
N CYS A 92 0.05 -9.65 -12.93
CA CYS A 92 1.37 -9.11 -12.59
C CYS A 92 2.49 -10.08 -12.95
N ARG A 93 2.31 -11.37 -12.69
CA ARG A 93 3.29 -12.41 -13.06
C ARG A 93 3.51 -12.51 -14.56
N GLU A 94 2.46 -12.35 -15.38
CA GLU A 94 2.57 -12.33 -16.85
C GLU A 94 3.49 -11.23 -17.38
N ILE A 95 3.66 -10.15 -16.62
CA ILE A 95 4.52 -9.00 -16.99
C ILE A 95 5.78 -8.90 -16.11
N ASP A 96 6.15 -9.96 -15.39
CA ASP A 96 7.34 -10.04 -14.54
C ASP A 96 7.37 -8.94 -13.43
N VAL A 97 6.22 -8.67 -12.82
CA VAL A 97 6.06 -7.82 -11.64
C VAL A 97 5.86 -8.72 -10.41
N LEU A 98 6.67 -8.53 -9.37
CA LEU A 98 6.59 -9.30 -8.13
C LEU A 98 5.43 -8.79 -7.26
N THR A 99 4.79 -9.72 -6.58
CA THR A 99 3.58 -9.51 -5.76
C THR A 99 3.78 -10.03 -4.32
N PRO A 100 2.84 -9.80 -3.40
CA PRO A 100 2.88 -10.41 -2.06
C PRO A 100 2.93 -11.95 -2.08
N GLU A 101 2.53 -12.60 -3.17
CA GLU A 101 2.46 -14.07 -3.27
C GLU A 101 3.74 -14.69 -3.86
N ASP A 102 4.68 -13.86 -4.33
CA ASP A 102 5.95 -14.32 -4.90
C ASP A 102 7.04 -14.43 -3.81
N PRO A 103 8.15 -15.15 -4.06
CA PRO A 103 9.29 -15.11 -3.15
C PRO A 103 9.77 -13.68 -2.90
N TYR A 104 9.99 -13.32 -1.65
CA TYR A 104 10.46 -11.99 -1.29
C TYR A 104 11.86 -11.74 -1.84
N PRO A 105 12.06 -10.72 -2.70
CA PRO A 105 13.37 -10.44 -3.26
C PRO A 105 14.32 -9.84 -2.22
N VAL A 106 15.61 -10.15 -2.38
CA VAL A 106 16.66 -9.59 -1.52
C VAL A 106 17.29 -8.39 -2.25
N TRP A 107 17.35 -7.29 -1.54
CA TRP A 107 18.07 -6.09 -1.93
C TRP A 107 19.44 -6.09 -1.27
N GLU A 108 20.49 -6.11 -2.09
CA GLU A 108 21.85 -6.07 -1.59
C GLU A 108 22.18 -4.65 -1.09
N HIS A 109 22.42 -4.52 0.20
CA HIS A 109 22.77 -3.26 0.84
C HIS A 109 24.13 -3.38 1.53
N GLN A 110 24.78 -2.23 1.79
CA GLN A 110 26.21 -2.13 2.14
C GLN A 110 26.63 -2.96 3.37
N GLU A 111 25.77 -3.07 4.39
CA GLU A 111 26.12 -3.72 5.66
C GLU A 111 25.51 -5.12 5.81
N LYS A 112 24.32 -5.31 5.29
CA LYS A 112 23.58 -6.58 5.36
C LYS A 112 22.54 -6.64 4.24
N PRO A 113 22.14 -7.85 3.80
CA PRO A 113 21.04 -8.00 2.86
C PRO A 113 19.72 -7.52 3.49
N LEU A 114 18.90 -6.85 2.69
CA LEU A 114 17.56 -6.43 3.06
C LEU A 114 16.52 -7.23 2.27
N THR A 115 15.70 -8.00 2.95
CA THR A 115 14.56 -8.66 2.31
C THR A 115 13.43 -7.66 2.10
N ILE A 116 13.06 -7.42 0.84
CA ILE A 116 11.87 -6.62 0.52
C ILE A 116 10.65 -7.52 0.73
N ALA A 117 9.82 -7.17 1.70
CA ALA A 117 8.60 -7.89 2.03
C ALA A 117 7.37 -7.11 1.52
N PRO A 118 6.87 -7.40 0.31
CA PRO A 118 5.60 -6.89 -0.15
C PRO A 118 4.47 -7.55 0.65
N LEU A 119 3.65 -6.74 1.30
CA LEU A 119 2.63 -7.19 2.24
C LEU A 119 1.25 -6.76 1.73
N PHE A 120 0.35 -7.72 1.63
CA PHE A 120 -1.06 -7.45 1.50
C PHE A 120 -1.73 -7.66 2.85
N VAL A 121 -2.00 -6.60 3.54
CA VAL A 121 -2.87 -6.51 4.70
C VAL A 121 -3.90 -5.43 4.45
N LEU A 122 -5.10 -5.62 4.99
CA LEU A 122 -6.17 -4.64 4.89
C LEU A 122 -6.25 -3.83 6.20
N TYR A 123 -7.46 -3.47 6.53
CA TYR A 123 -7.87 -2.87 7.80
C TYR A 123 -9.00 -3.69 8.42
N ASP A 124 -9.14 -3.58 9.73
CA ASP A 124 -10.14 -4.31 10.51
C ASP A 124 -10.99 -3.39 11.40
N TYR A 125 -10.91 -2.07 11.19
CA TYR A 125 -11.56 -1.03 11.96
C TYR A 125 -11.09 -0.96 13.43
N SER A 126 -9.90 -1.46 13.73
CA SER A 126 -9.35 -1.42 15.10
C SER A 126 -8.72 -0.07 15.46
N TRP A 127 -8.29 0.73 14.47
CA TRP A 127 -7.73 2.05 14.72
C TRP A 127 -8.82 3.10 14.95
N ARG A 128 -9.30 3.16 16.16
CA ARG A 128 -10.42 4.02 16.57
C ARG A 128 -9.95 5.31 17.22
N THR A 129 -10.74 6.37 17.06
CA THR A 129 -10.58 7.55 17.90
C THR A 129 -10.92 7.20 19.36
N PRO A 130 -10.43 7.98 20.34
CA PRO A 130 -10.82 7.79 21.74
C PRO A 130 -12.34 7.82 21.97
N ALA A 131 -13.06 8.61 21.17
CA ALA A 131 -14.51 8.70 21.25
C ALA A 131 -15.24 7.46 20.70
N ALA A 132 -14.58 6.69 19.83
CA ALA A 132 -15.11 5.45 19.26
C ALA A 132 -14.58 4.19 19.96
N ASP A 133 -13.70 4.34 20.95
CA ASP A 133 -13.15 3.21 21.71
C ASP A 133 -14.24 2.42 22.41
N GLY A 134 -14.16 1.09 22.33
CA GLY A 134 -15.16 0.19 22.91
C GLY A 134 -16.51 0.13 22.19
N LEU A 135 -16.78 0.97 21.19
CA LEU A 135 -18.02 0.87 20.42
C LEU A 135 -18.04 -0.40 19.54
N PRO A 136 -19.21 -0.99 19.24
CA PRO A 136 -19.34 -1.93 18.15
C PRO A 136 -18.89 -1.31 16.83
N MET A 137 -18.35 -2.13 15.91
CA MET A 137 -17.80 -1.65 14.62
C MET A 137 -18.79 -0.75 13.85
N LEU A 138 -20.03 -1.19 13.69
CA LEU A 138 -21.05 -0.42 12.96
C LEU A 138 -21.33 0.94 13.62
N ALA A 139 -21.29 1.02 14.95
CA ALA A 139 -21.46 2.27 15.66
C ALA A 139 -20.25 3.20 15.48
N ALA A 140 -19.03 2.68 15.42
CA ALA A 140 -17.84 3.46 15.12
C ALA A 140 -17.87 4.00 13.68
N ILE A 141 -18.33 3.22 12.71
CA ILE A 141 -18.50 3.65 11.31
C ILE A 141 -19.59 4.75 11.22
N GLU A 142 -20.71 4.58 11.94
CA GLU A 142 -21.77 5.59 11.93
C GLU A 142 -21.30 6.89 12.60
N GLN A 143 -20.53 6.80 13.67
CA GLN A 143 -19.92 7.98 14.28
C GLN A 143 -18.97 8.73 13.31
N ALA A 144 -18.16 7.99 12.55
CA ALA A 144 -17.31 8.57 11.50
C ALA A 144 -18.17 9.27 10.42
N ARG A 145 -19.29 8.66 10.04
CA ARG A 145 -20.23 9.24 9.09
C ARG A 145 -20.87 10.53 9.60
N GLU A 146 -21.26 10.56 10.87
CA GLU A 146 -21.78 11.76 11.52
C GLU A 146 -20.72 12.89 11.57
N ALA A 147 -19.43 12.54 11.68
CA ALA A 147 -18.31 13.46 11.57
C ALA A 147 -18.00 13.90 10.13
N GLY A 148 -18.76 13.41 9.14
CA GLY A 148 -18.59 13.75 7.72
C GLY A 148 -17.61 12.87 6.96
N VAL A 149 -17.20 11.74 7.53
CA VAL A 149 -16.29 10.76 6.91
C VAL A 149 -17.09 9.64 6.29
N LEU A 150 -16.89 9.43 4.98
CA LEU A 150 -17.45 8.32 4.23
C LEU A 150 -16.33 7.66 3.43
N CYS A 151 -16.01 6.40 3.73
CA CYS A 151 -15.06 5.64 2.94
C CYS A 151 -15.75 4.90 1.81
N THR A 152 -15.26 5.09 0.60
CA THR A 152 -15.82 4.48 -0.62
C THR A 152 -15.66 2.95 -0.62
N ASP A 153 -14.73 2.41 0.14
CA ASP A 153 -14.52 0.96 0.32
C ASP A 153 -15.78 0.25 0.83
N GLU A 154 -16.62 0.95 1.62
CA GLU A 154 -17.87 0.36 2.11
C GLU A 154 -18.82 -0.07 0.98
N PHE A 155 -18.67 0.52 -0.21
CA PHE A 155 -19.52 0.24 -1.38
C PHE A 155 -18.84 -0.68 -2.40
N PHE A 156 -17.54 -0.61 -2.58
CA PHE A 156 -16.84 -1.24 -3.70
C PHE A 156 -15.80 -2.28 -3.31
N LEU A 157 -15.28 -2.26 -2.07
CA LEU A 157 -14.34 -3.26 -1.59
C LEU A 157 -15.10 -4.42 -0.93
N HIS A 158 -15.30 -5.49 -1.68
CA HIS A 158 -16.00 -6.67 -1.24
C HIS A 158 -15.04 -7.69 -0.62
N PRO A 159 -15.40 -8.37 0.47
CA PRO A 159 -14.50 -9.33 1.13
C PRO A 159 -14.62 -10.77 0.59
N ASP A 160 -15.41 -11.04 -0.44
CA ASP A 160 -15.69 -12.40 -0.91
C ASP A 160 -14.40 -13.25 -1.08
N PRO A 161 -14.33 -14.52 -0.64
CA PRO A 161 -15.38 -15.32 0.00
C PRO A 161 -15.43 -15.16 1.54
N TYR A 162 -14.68 -14.26 2.13
CA TYR A 162 -14.67 -14.05 3.57
C TYR A 162 -16.00 -13.43 4.04
N PRO A 163 -16.43 -13.71 5.29
CA PRO A 163 -17.67 -13.16 5.83
C PRO A 163 -17.61 -11.65 6.08
N SER A 164 -16.40 -11.09 6.15
CA SER A 164 -16.18 -9.66 6.40
C SER A 164 -14.76 -9.22 6.01
N ARG A 165 -14.53 -7.90 5.89
CA ARG A 165 -13.18 -7.34 5.66
C ARG A 165 -12.24 -7.65 6.83
N GLN A 166 -12.75 -7.67 8.07
CA GLN A 166 -11.97 -8.07 9.24
C GLN A 166 -11.47 -9.50 9.14
N ALA A 167 -12.32 -10.44 8.72
CA ALA A 167 -11.93 -11.84 8.53
C ALA A 167 -10.87 -11.97 7.43
N TRP A 168 -11.01 -11.22 6.35
CA TRP A 168 -10.01 -11.19 5.28
C TRP A 168 -8.70 -10.56 5.78
N CYS A 169 -8.78 -9.44 6.50
CA CYS A 169 -7.62 -8.81 7.14
C CYS A 169 -6.88 -9.78 8.06
N ALA A 170 -7.60 -10.47 8.94
CA ALA A 170 -7.00 -11.43 9.88
C ALA A 170 -6.28 -12.58 9.16
N ASP A 171 -6.84 -13.10 8.07
CA ASP A 171 -6.18 -14.14 7.27
C ASP A 171 -4.93 -13.60 6.58
N ARG A 172 -4.98 -12.39 6.01
CA ARG A 172 -3.82 -11.74 5.39
C ARG A 172 -2.72 -11.42 6.40
N VAL A 173 -3.07 -10.98 7.61
CA VAL A 173 -2.12 -10.79 8.72
C VAL A 173 -1.43 -12.10 9.06
N LYS A 174 -2.17 -13.20 9.19
CA LYS A 174 -1.61 -14.53 9.46
C LYS A 174 -0.63 -14.97 8.38
N ILE A 175 -1.05 -14.95 7.10
CA ILE A 175 -0.20 -15.33 5.94
C ILE A 175 1.09 -14.48 5.92
N SER A 176 0.95 -13.17 6.09
CA SER A 176 2.09 -12.24 6.07
C SER A 176 3.04 -12.49 7.24
N THR A 177 2.51 -12.77 8.44
CA THR A 177 3.31 -13.12 9.62
C THR A 177 4.15 -14.37 9.37
N GLU A 178 3.54 -15.46 8.90
CA GLU A 178 4.24 -16.72 8.60
C GLU A 178 5.38 -16.51 7.57
N ARG A 179 5.17 -15.67 6.58
CA ARG A 179 6.19 -15.34 5.58
C ARG A 179 7.31 -14.45 6.13
N LEU A 180 6.98 -13.49 6.98
CA LEU A 180 7.95 -12.62 7.64
C LEU A 180 8.81 -13.41 8.64
N GLU A 181 8.25 -14.38 9.35
CA GLU A 181 8.98 -15.27 10.25
C GLU A 181 9.96 -16.19 9.52
N ALA A 182 9.72 -16.48 8.26
CA ALA A 182 10.62 -17.27 7.42
C ALA A 182 11.83 -16.50 6.88
N ILE A 183 11.90 -15.17 7.07
CA ILE A 183 13.04 -14.35 6.63
C ILE A 183 14.27 -14.68 7.49
N PRO A 184 15.46 -14.93 6.89
CA PRO A 184 16.69 -15.21 7.65
C PRO A 184 16.98 -14.15 8.72
N GLU A 185 17.47 -14.59 9.88
CA GLU A 185 17.72 -13.70 11.03
C GLU A 185 18.80 -12.64 10.78
N ASP A 186 19.75 -12.93 9.88
CA ASP A 186 20.84 -12.03 9.47
C ASP A 186 20.39 -10.98 8.43
N HIS A 187 19.16 -11.09 7.90
CA HIS A 187 18.57 -10.08 7.03
C HIS A 187 17.86 -8.98 7.84
N GLY A 188 18.01 -7.73 7.42
CA GLY A 188 17.04 -6.69 7.71
C GLY A 188 15.85 -6.78 6.76
N THR A 189 14.83 -5.96 6.97
CA THR A 189 13.66 -5.94 6.09
C THR A 189 13.32 -4.54 5.58
N ILE A 190 12.72 -4.51 4.40
CA ILE A 190 11.98 -3.38 3.86
C ILE A 190 10.53 -3.84 3.84
N LEU A 191 9.74 -3.35 4.80
CA LEU A 191 8.31 -3.66 4.84
C LEU A 191 7.58 -2.74 3.87
N MET A 192 6.83 -3.30 2.94
CA MET A 192 6.09 -2.55 1.95
C MET A 192 4.63 -2.96 1.99
N SER A 193 3.73 -2.02 2.18
CA SER A 193 2.29 -2.22 2.17
C SER A 193 1.58 -0.99 1.61
N HIS A 194 0.32 -1.09 1.22
CA HIS A 194 -0.45 0.09 0.86
C HIS A 194 -0.91 0.83 2.12
N TRP A 195 -1.58 0.13 3.02
CA TRP A 195 -1.97 0.68 4.32
C TRP A 195 -0.76 0.76 5.25
N PRO A 196 -0.61 1.83 6.05
CA PRO A 196 0.45 1.90 7.04
C PRO A 196 0.35 0.74 8.04
N LEU A 197 1.52 0.19 8.44
CA LEU A 197 1.60 -0.92 9.39
C LEU A 197 1.59 -0.46 10.85
N HIS A 198 1.72 0.83 11.09
CA HIS A 198 1.72 1.47 12.41
C HIS A 198 0.78 2.66 12.42
N ARG A 199 0.16 2.94 13.55
CA ARG A 199 -0.87 3.97 13.65
C ARG A 199 -0.34 5.42 13.59
N HIS A 200 0.87 5.68 14.08
CA HIS A 200 1.40 7.07 14.15
C HIS A 200 1.33 7.86 12.82
N PRO A 201 1.45 7.26 11.63
CA PRO A 201 1.23 7.97 10.37
C PRO A 201 -0.15 8.61 10.22
N THR A 202 -1.16 8.12 10.94
CA THR A 202 -2.54 8.65 10.87
C THR A 202 -2.78 9.88 11.76
N GLU A 203 -1.85 10.23 12.64
CA GLU A 203 -2.00 11.38 13.56
C GLU A 203 -2.32 12.72 12.87
N PRO A 204 -1.76 13.05 11.67
CA PRO A 204 -2.06 14.31 11.00
C PRO A 204 -3.34 14.28 10.15
N LEU A 205 -4.12 13.20 10.16
CA LEU A 205 -5.38 13.15 9.43
C LEU A 205 -6.30 14.30 9.89
N TYR A 206 -6.81 15.05 8.92
CA TYR A 206 -7.77 16.13 9.20
C TYR A 206 -9.06 15.60 9.84
N PHE A 207 -9.48 14.40 9.42
CA PHE A 207 -10.57 13.64 10.04
C PHE A 207 -9.95 12.39 10.67
N PRO A 208 -9.70 12.38 11.99
CA PRO A 208 -9.08 11.25 12.66
C PRO A 208 -9.92 9.96 12.59
N GLU A 209 -11.24 10.07 12.36
CA GLU A 209 -12.15 8.95 12.15
C GLU A 209 -11.79 8.11 10.91
N PHE A 210 -11.12 8.70 9.92
CA PHE A 210 -10.68 7.97 8.72
C PHE A 210 -9.66 6.86 9.06
N ALA A 211 -9.01 6.92 10.22
CA ALA A 211 -8.10 5.87 10.67
C ALA A 211 -8.75 4.48 10.74
N LEU A 212 -10.09 4.40 10.88
CA LEU A 212 -10.84 3.12 10.82
C LEU A 212 -10.52 2.28 9.58
N TRP A 213 -10.21 2.93 8.46
CA TRP A 213 -9.92 2.29 7.17
C TRP A 213 -8.43 2.27 6.82
N CYS A 214 -7.55 2.56 7.78
CA CYS A 214 -6.13 2.76 7.50
C CYS A 214 -5.21 1.61 7.95
N GLY A 215 -5.71 0.62 8.67
CA GLY A 215 -4.87 -0.48 9.13
C GLY A 215 -5.47 -1.30 10.27
N THR A 216 -4.60 -2.04 10.95
CA THR A 216 -4.96 -2.92 12.05
C THR A 216 -3.95 -2.84 13.18
N THR A 217 -4.40 -3.01 14.42
CA THR A 217 -3.52 -3.09 15.60
C THR A 217 -2.60 -4.30 15.59
N GLU A 218 -2.90 -5.33 14.79
CA GLU A 218 -2.12 -6.56 14.71
C GLU A 218 -0.74 -6.39 14.05
N THR A 219 -0.50 -5.27 13.35
CA THR A 219 0.76 -5.00 12.65
C THR A 219 1.66 -3.98 13.35
N GLU A 220 1.20 -3.37 14.43
CA GLU A 220 1.85 -2.19 15.04
C GLU A 220 3.27 -2.45 15.58
N ASP A 221 3.64 -3.70 15.87
CA ASP A 221 4.99 -4.07 16.30
C ASP A 221 5.89 -4.63 15.20
N TRP A 222 5.38 -4.81 13.97
CA TRP A 222 6.07 -5.50 12.89
C TRP A 222 7.38 -4.83 12.49
N HIS A 223 7.45 -3.52 12.52
CA HIS A 223 8.67 -2.78 12.23
C HIS A 223 9.85 -3.17 13.15
N ARG A 224 9.57 -3.45 14.43
CA ARG A 224 10.57 -3.94 15.39
C ARG A 224 10.74 -5.46 15.28
N ARG A 225 9.63 -6.20 15.34
CA ARG A 225 9.60 -7.66 15.35
C ARG A 225 10.33 -8.25 14.15
N PHE A 226 10.18 -7.65 12.98
CA PHE A 226 10.78 -8.12 11.73
C PHE A 226 11.97 -7.29 11.25
N ARG A 227 12.65 -6.59 12.15
CA ARG A 227 13.94 -5.90 11.90
C ARG A 227 13.89 -4.93 10.71
N ALA A 228 12.83 -4.14 10.59
CA ALA A 228 12.70 -3.20 9.48
C ALA A 228 13.74 -2.09 9.53
N GLU A 229 14.35 -1.78 8.38
CA GLU A 229 15.13 -0.56 8.16
C GLU A 229 14.23 0.58 7.69
N VAL A 230 13.18 0.22 6.96
CA VAL A 230 12.18 1.15 6.47
C VAL A 230 10.84 0.45 6.24
N ALA A 231 9.74 1.15 6.55
CA ALA A 231 8.39 0.81 6.15
C ALA A 231 7.91 1.79 5.07
N VAL A 232 7.56 1.27 3.89
CA VAL A 232 7.07 2.04 2.74
C VAL A 232 5.57 1.81 2.58
N TYR A 233 4.82 2.88 2.48
CA TYR A 233 3.35 2.81 2.41
C TYR A 233 2.75 4.01 1.65
N GLY A 234 1.43 3.94 1.37
CA GLY A 234 0.63 4.97 0.75
C GLY A 234 -0.64 5.29 1.52
N HIS A 235 -1.77 5.35 0.78
CA HIS A 235 -3.13 5.44 1.30
C HIS A 235 -3.53 6.76 1.94
N LEU A 236 -2.65 7.42 2.70
CA LEU A 236 -3.00 8.62 3.46
C LEU A 236 -2.93 9.90 2.62
N HIS A 237 -2.25 9.87 1.47
CA HIS A 237 -1.96 11.01 0.62
C HIS A 237 -1.24 12.17 1.34
N ILE A 238 -0.41 11.83 2.34
CA ILE A 238 0.38 12.77 3.13
C ILE A 238 1.87 12.43 2.97
N PRO A 239 2.47 12.66 1.76
CA PRO A 239 3.84 12.25 1.47
C PRO A 239 4.84 12.89 2.42
N ARG A 240 5.43 12.06 3.27
CA ARG A 240 6.41 12.48 4.29
C ARG A 240 7.29 11.31 4.71
N SER A 241 8.39 11.63 5.38
CA SER A 241 9.20 10.68 6.12
C SER A 241 9.02 10.93 7.61
N THR A 242 8.78 9.88 8.37
CA THR A 242 8.70 9.92 9.84
C THR A 242 9.53 8.79 10.42
N GLU A 243 9.73 8.80 11.73
CA GLU A 243 10.49 7.77 12.44
C GLU A 243 9.71 7.33 13.69
N ALA A 244 9.71 6.03 13.94
CA ALA A 244 9.22 5.43 15.16
C ALA A 244 10.13 4.27 15.55
N ASP A 245 10.53 4.18 16.82
CA ASP A 245 11.40 3.13 17.37
C ASP A 245 12.72 2.94 16.58
N GLY A 246 13.27 4.02 15.99
CA GLY A 246 14.49 3.98 15.17
C GLY A 246 14.26 3.45 13.75
N VAL A 247 13.04 3.19 13.34
CA VAL A 247 12.67 2.75 12.00
C VAL A 247 12.06 3.91 11.20
N ARG A 248 12.49 4.07 9.97
CA ARG A 248 11.99 5.08 9.04
C ARG A 248 10.68 4.62 8.40
N PHE A 249 9.68 5.51 8.36
CA PHE A 249 8.39 5.31 7.71
C PHE A 249 8.25 6.29 6.56
N GLU A 250 8.14 5.77 5.34
CA GLU A 250 8.09 6.54 4.10
C GLU A 250 6.70 6.46 3.47
N GLU A 251 5.94 7.53 3.59
CA GLU A 251 4.70 7.71 2.86
C GLU A 251 5.02 8.25 1.47
N VAL A 252 4.68 7.48 0.43
CA VAL A 252 5.17 7.73 -0.95
C VAL A 252 4.06 8.06 -1.94
N SER A 253 2.88 8.46 -1.45
CA SER A 253 1.72 8.78 -2.30
C SER A 253 1.97 9.97 -3.22
N LEU A 254 1.58 9.83 -4.47
CA LEU A 254 1.29 10.98 -5.33
C LEU A 254 0.00 11.68 -4.85
N GLY A 255 -1.08 10.93 -4.69
CA GLY A 255 -2.40 11.43 -4.30
C GLY A 255 -3.16 12.11 -5.44
N TYR A 256 -4.32 12.68 -5.13
CA TYR A 256 -5.19 13.31 -6.12
C TYR A 256 -4.68 14.68 -6.60
N PRO A 257 -5.04 15.11 -7.83
CA PRO A 257 -4.65 16.43 -8.35
C PRO A 257 -5.04 17.60 -7.45
N ARG A 258 -6.21 17.52 -6.80
CA ARG A 258 -6.67 18.54 -5.84
C ARG A 258 -5.79 18.68 -4.59
N GLU A 259 -4.99 17.66 -4.27
CA GLU A 259 -4.12 17.59 -3.10
C GLU A 259 -2.72 18.09 -3.44
N TRP A 260 -2.07 17.47 -4.46
CA TRP A 260 -0.71 17.84 -4.79
C TRP A 260 -0.58 19.23 -5.42
N ARG A 261 -1.64 19.77 -6.07
CA ARG A 261 -1.66 21.17 -6.55
C ARG A 261 -1.56 22.20 -5.41
N LYS A 262 -1.91 21.82 -4.18
CA LYS A 262 -1.80 22.68 -2.99
C LYS A 262 -0.45 22.55 -2.29
N ARG A 263 0.37 21.55 -2.66
CA ARG A 263 1.70 21.34 -2.09
C ARG A 263 2.70 22.33 -2.68
N SER A 264 3.55 22.93 -1.83
CA SER A 264 4.57 23.89 -2.27
C SER A 264 5.60 23.29 -3.24
N ARG A 265 5.82 21.97 -3.18
CA ARG A 265 6.75 21.24 -4.04
C ARG A 265 6.07 20.60 -5.27
N GLY A 266 4.75 20.80 -5.43
CA GLY A 266 3.97 20.15 -6.48
C GLY A 266 3.85 18.63 -6.33
N PRO A 267 3.59 17.90 -7.45
CA PRO A 267 3.52 16.45 -7.44
C PRO A 267 4.91 15.82 -7.21
N ILE A 268 4.95 14.73 -6.47
CA ILE A 268 6.17 13.93 -6.26
C ILE A 268 5.81 12.47 -6.59
N PRO A 269 5.87 12.08 -7.87
CA PRO A 269 5.45 10.74 -8.29
C PRO A 269 6.48 9.66 -7.98
N LEU A 270 7.70 10.02 -7.60
CA LEU A 270 8.78 9.07 -7.32
C LEU A 270 9.61 9.51 -6.12
N ARG A 271 9.86 8.59 -5.19
CA ARG A 271 10.73 8.81 -4.03
C ARG A 271 11.88 7.81 -4.01
N ARG A 272 13.09 8.29 -3.74
CA ARG A 272 14.23 7.41 -3.48
C ARG A 272 14.19 6.92 -2.03
N ILE A 273 14.34 5.60 -1.84
CA ILE A 273 14.36 4.92 -0.54
C ILE A 273 15.81 4.61 -0.14
N PHE A 274 16.58 4.03 -1.06
CA PHE A 274 18.04 3.77 -0.92
C PHE A 274 18.82 4.18 -2.15
#